data_7db79889d9c2b3df437d74dc60f2078f
#
_entry.id   7db79889d9c2b3df437d74dc60f2078f
#
_cell.length_a   1.000
_cell.length_b   1.000
_cell.length_c   1.000
_cell.angle_alpha   90.00
_cell.angle_beta   90.00
_cell.angle_gamma   90.00
#
_symmetry.space_group_name_H-M   'P 1'
#
loop_
_entity.id
_entity.type
_entity.pdbx_description
1 polymer ?
#
loop_
_entity_poly.entity_id
_entity_poly.type
_entity_poly.pdbx_seq_one_letter_code
_entity_poly.pdbx_strand_id
1 'polypeptide(L)'
;MFIINNNTFIAFANYYNSQKRNSVQSTVFKWSGGHFVKVQSLQTYGAWDVKSFQINGHTFLAFANYKSGRKFTTDSFIFKWNGNKFDLFQSIPTRGARALYPFVIRGQTFLGVANYFGDSQRFNTKSVVYQASGSRFVIYQEIPTQAASDITSFEYKGDTYLAVSTYSNGQKYNTNSALYKWM
;
A
#
# COMPACT_ATOMS: atom_id res chain seq x y z
N MET A 1 1.67 -13.55 -0.18
CA MET A 1 0.86 -14.77 -0.06
C MET A 1 -0.17 -14.57 1.05
N PHE A 2 -1.39 -15.06 0.87
CA PHE A 2 -2.49 -14.93 1.84
C PHE A 2 -3.51 -16.07 1.66
N ILE A 3 -4.39 -16.24 2.64
CA ILE A 3 -5.36 -17.35 2.67
C ILE A 3 -6.78 -16.78 2.72
N ILE A 4 -7.67 -17.32 1.89
CA ILE A 4 -9.11 -17.06 1.93
C ILE A 4 -9.83 -18.42 1.90
N ASN A 5 -10.64 -18.72 2.92
CA ASN A 5 -11.43 -19.97 3.01
C ASN A 5 -10.57 -21.20 2.69
N ASN A 6 -9.44 -21.36 3.39
CA ASN A 6 -8.46 -22.44 3.22
C ASN A 6 -7.81 -22.54 1.82
N ASN A 7 -8.01 -21.56 0.95
CA ASN A 7 -7.33 -21.49 -0.33
C ASN A 7 -6.16 -20.51 -0.26
N THR A 8 -5.02 -20.91 -0.81
CA THR A 8 -3.82 -20.08 -0.86
C THR A 8 -3.79 -19.21 -2.12
N PHE A 9 -3.53 -17.93 -1.93
CA PHE A 9 -3.42 -16.94 -3.00
C PHE A 9 -2.09 -16.21 -2.93
N ILE A 10 -1.66 -15.66 -4.08
CA ILE A 10 -0.56 -14.71 -4.18
C ILE A 10 -0.98 -13.56 -5.09
N ALA A 11 -0.62 -12.33 -4.71
CA ALA A 11 -0.82 -11.15 -5.54
C ALA A 11 0.54 -10.56 -5.93
N PHE A 12 0.65 -10.08 -7.16
CA PHE A 12 1.82 -9.37 -7.68
C PHE A 12 1.45 -7.95 -8.05
N ALA A 13 2.22 -7.00 -7.55
CA ALA A 13 2.17 -5.61 -7.96
C ALA A 13 3.03 -5.46 -9.24
N ASN A 14 2.39 -5.05 -10.34
CA ASN A 14 3.06 -4.90 -11.62
C ASN A 14 3.32 -3.41 -11.90
N TYR A 15 4.60 -3.08 -12.14
CA TYR A 15 5.04 -1.70 -12.35
C TYR A 15 4.99 -1.27 -13.83
N TYR A 16 5.49 -2.11 -14.73
CA TYR A 16 5.48 -1.89 -16.17
C TYR A 16 5.01 -3.12 -16.94
N ASN A 17 4.44 -2.90 -18.13
CA ASN A 17 4.29 -3.95 -19.13
C ASN A 17 5.51 -3.97 -20.09
N SER A 18 5.49 -4.89 -21.05
CA SER A 18 6.54 -5.02 -22.07
C SER A 18 6.74 -3.75 -22.91
N GLN A 19 5.73 -2.89 -23.01
CA GLN A 19 5.78 -1.60 -23.72
C GLN A 19 6.21 -0.44 -22.81
N LYS A 20 6.71 -0.72 -21.60
CA LYS A 20 7.11 0.25 -20.58
C LYS A 20 5.99 1.23 -20.19
N ARG A 21 4.74 0.79 -20.27
CA ARG A 21 3.58 1.55 -19.78
C ARG A 21 3.27 1.15 -18.33
N ASN A 22 2.90 2.09 -17.50
CA ASN A 22 2.51 1.83 -16.11
C ASN A 22 0.99 1.82 -15.84
N SER A 23 0.17 2.03 -16.83
CA SER A 23 -1.24 1.59 -16.77
C SER A 23 -1.26 0.10 -17.05
N VAL A 24 -1.13 -0.71 -16.01
CA VAL A 24 -0.97 -2.16 -16.12
C VAL A 24 -1.88 -2.88 -15.15
N GLN A 25 -2.15 -4.14 -15.45
CA GLN A 25 -2.89 -4.99 -14.55
C GLN A 25 -1.94 -5.72 -13.60
N SER A 26 -2.15 -5.53 -12.32
CA SER A 26 -1.60 -6.41 -11.28
C SER A 26 -2.38 -7.73 -11.26
N THR A 27 -1.76 -8.81 -10.78
CA THR A 27 -2.34 -10.14 -10.94
C THR A 27 -2.49 -10.86 -9.62
N VAL A 28 -3.60 -11.62 -9.52
CA VAL A 28 -3.87 -12.52 -8.41
C VAL A 28 -3.88 -13.96 -8.95
N PHE A 29 -3.19 -14.84 -8.25
CA PHE A 29 -3.13 -16.26 -8.52
C PHE A 29 -3.65 -17.04 -7.32
N LYS A 30 -4.20 -18.21 -7.59
CA LYS A 30 -4.65 -19.18 -6.59
C LYS A 30 -3.84 -20.46 -6.74
N TRP A 31 -3.44 -21.08 -5.64
CA TRP A 31 -2.84 -22.39 -5.65
C TRP A 31 -3.89 -23.44 -6.03
N SER A 32 -3.61 -24.24 -7.04
CA SER A 32 -4.51 -25.32 -7.51
C SER A 32 -3.69 -26.39 -8.24
N GLY A 33 -3.89 -27.66 -7.90
CA GLY A 33 -3.27 -28.78 -8.59
C GLY A 33 -1.73 -28.76 -8.62
N GLY A 34 -1.08 -28.28 -7.54
CA GLY A 34 0.38 -28.27 -7.43
C GLY A 34 1.07 -27.03 -8.02
N HIS A 35 0.34 -26.03 -8.53
CA HIS A 35 0.89 -24.79 -9.09
C HIS A 35 -0.04 -23.59 -8.89
N PHE A 36 0.46 -22.39 -9.14
CA PHE A 36 -0.34 -21.16 -9.10
C PHE A 36 -1.02 -20.91 -10.44
N VAL A 37 -2.36 -20.80 -10.42
CA VAL A 37 -3.20 -20.48 -11.57
C VAL A 37 -3.67 -19.03 -11.45
N LYS A 38 -3.56 -18.25 -12.51
CA LYS A 38 -4.07 -16.88 -12.56
C LYS A 38 -5.59 -16.88 -12.46
N VAL A 39 -6.14 -16.16 -11.46
CA VAL A 39 -7.58 -16.08 -11.23
C VAL A 39 -8.14 -14.67 -11.49
N GLN A 40 -7.32 -13.63 -11.37
CA GLN A 40 -7.82 -12.27 -11.61
C GLN A 40 -6.70 -11.32 -12.05
N SER A 41 -7.06 -10.35 -12.87
CA SER A 41 -6.28 -9.15 -13.15
C SER A 41 -6.98 -7.93 -12.58
N LEU A 42 -6.23 -7.07 -11.89
CA LEU A 42 -6.70 -5.85 -11.24
C LEU A 42 -6.01 -4.65 -11.87
N GLN A 43 -6.78 -3.66 -12.32
CA GLN A 43 -6.20 -2.44 -12.88
C GLN A 43 -5.41 -1.70 -11.81
N THR A 44 -4.16 -1.38 -12.11
CA THR A 44 -3.26 -0.59 -11.25
C THR A 44 -2.43 0.39 -12.08
N TYR A 45 -1.71 1.29 -11.42
CA TYR A 45 -0.90 2.32 -12.08
C TYR A 45 0.53 2.29 -11.53
N GLY A 46 1.41 1.54 -12.20
CA GLY A 46 2.77 1.35 -11.77
C GLY A 46 2.85 0.89 -10.32
N ALA A 47 2.10 -0.15 -9.98
CA ALA A 47 2.05 -0.63 -8.62
C ALA A 47 3.43 -1.10 -8.15
N TRP A 48 3.87 -0.55 -7.01
CA TRP A 48 5.17 -0.84 -6.41
C TRP A 48 5.09 -1.87 -5.30
N ASP A 49 3.99 -1.87 -4.56
CA ASP A 49 3.76 -2.78 -3.45
C ASP A 49 2.31 -3.28 -3.42
N VAL A 50 2.10 -4.44 -2.82
CA VAL A 50 0.79 -5.00 -2.52
C VAL A 50 0.79 -5.66 -1.15
N LYS A 51 -0.20 -5.33 -0.33
CA LYS A 51 -0.43 -5.95 0.98
C LYS A 51 -1.82 -6.55 1.05
N SER A 52 -1.89 -7.74 1.61
CA SER A 52 -3.16 -8.38 2.01
C SER A 52 -3.39 -8.19 3.50
N PHE A 53 -4.62 -7.95 3.88
CA PHE A 53 -5.02 -7.82 5.29
C PHE A 53 -6.50 -8.17 5.46
N GLN A 54 -6.92 -8.29 6.72
CA GLN A 54 -8.30 -8.60 7.06
C GLN A 54 -8.89 -7.55 8.00
N ILE A 55 -10.16 -7.23 7.79
CA ILE A 55 -10.98 -6.43 8.69
C ILE A 55 -12.30 -7.16 8.87
N ASN A 56 -12.64 -7.52 10.13
CA ASN A 56 -13.89 -8.21 10.48
C ASN A 56 -14.17 -9.44 9.59
N GLY A 57 -13.15 -10.27 9.35
CA GLY A 57 -13.25 -11.49 8.55
C GLY A 57 -13.27 -11.27 7.02
N HIS A 58 -13.28 -10.03 6.55
CA HIS A 58 -13.18 -9.71 5.12
C HIS A 58 -11.72 -9.52 4.71
N THR A 59 -11.34 -10.09 3.57
CA THR A 59 -9.99 -9.97 3.00
C THR A 59 -9.91 -8.78 2.04
N PHE A 60 -8.84 -8.01 2.20
CA PHE A 60 -8.53 -6.85 1.35
C PHE A 60 -7.15 -7.00 0.72
N LEU A 61 -6.96 -6.36 -0.44
CA LEU A 61 -5.67 -6.12 -1.09
C LEU A 61 -5.50 -4.61 -1.28
N ALA A 62 -4.42 -4.05 -0.77
CA ALA A 62 -4.06 -2.67 -1.03
C ALA A 62 -2.84 -2.61 -1.96
N PHE A 63 -2.93 -1.84 -3.05
CA PHE A 63 -1.86 -1.64 -4.02
C PHE A 63 -1.32 -0.21 -3.94
N ALA A 64 -0.01 -0.07 -3.72
CA ALA A 64 0.68 1.20 -3.78
C ALA A 64 0.93 1.58 -5.24
N ASN A 65 0.12 2.46 -5.80
CA ASN A 65 0.31 2.99 -7.13
C ASN A 65 1.34 4.11 -7.12
N TYR A 66 2.45 3.91 -7.85
CA TYR A 66 3.55 4.86 -7.86
C TYR A 66 3.35 5.99 -8.85
N LYS A 67 2.90 5.67 -10.06
CA LYS A 67 2.64 6.68 -11.08
C LYS A 67 1.70 6.19 -12.18
N SER A 68 0.98 7.15 -12.81
CA SER A 68 0.17 6.93 -14.00
C SER A 68 0.71 7.83 -15.13
N GLY A 69 1.28 7.22 -16.17
CA GLY A 69 1.99 7.96 -17.22
C GLY A 69 3.17 8.75 -16.63
N ARG A 70 3.10 10.09 -16.69
CA ARG A 70 4.09 10.99 -16.12
C ARG A 70 3.72 11.54 -14.74
N LYS A 71 2.50 11.28 -14.26
CA LYS A 71 1.98 11.82 -13.00
C LYS A 71 2.29 10.88 -11.84
N PHE A 72 2.91 11.41 -10.79
CA PHE A 72 3.14 10.72 -9.52
C PHE A 72 2.00 10.94 -8.51
N THR A 73 1.22 11.99 -8.68
CA THR A 73 -0.05 12.16 -7.96
C THR A 73 -1.07 11.24 -8.60
N THR A 74 -1.18 10.04 -8.06
CA THR A 74 -2.11 8.99 -8.50
C THR A 74 -2.64 8.23 -7.30
N ASP A 75 -3.91 7.83 -7.36
CA ASP A 75 -4.54 7.11 -6.27
C ASP A 75 -3.98 5.69 -6.15
N SER A 76 -3.81 5.24 -4.92
CA SER A 76 -3.61 3.83 -4.59
C SER A 76 -4.96 3.16 -4.40
N PHE A 77 -5.03 1.85 -4.63
CA PHE A 77 -6.29 1.13 -4.67
C PHE A 77 -6.40 0.10 -3.56
N ILE A 78 -7.56 0.05 -2.93
CA ILE A 78 -7.94 -0.98 -1.98
C ILE A 78 -9.06 -1.81 -2.63
N PHE A 79 -8.85 -3.10 -2.74
CA PHE A 79 -9.83 -4.05 -3.24
C PHE A 79 -10.32 -4.92 -2.09
N LYS A 80 -11.59 -5.33 -2.14
CA LYS A 80 -12.23 -6.21 -1.15
C LYS A 80 -12.67 -7.50 -1.84
N TRP A 81 -12.42 -8.63 -1.20
CA TRP A 81 -12.95 -9.93 -1.62
C TRP A 81 -14.46 -10.00 -1.39
N ASN A 82 -15.23 -10.33 -2.44
CA ASN A 82 -16.69 -10.42 -2.38
C ASN A 82 -17.20 -11.87 -2.23
N GLY A 83 -16.30 -12.84 -2.06
CA GLY A 83 -16.62 -14.29 -2.03
C GLY A 83 -16.16 -15.03 -3.29
N ASN A 84 -15.98 -14.32 -4.41
CA ASN A 84 -15.58 -14.89 -5.71
C ASN A 84 -14.38 -14.17 -6.35
N LYS A 85 -14.33 -12.86 -6.23
CA LYS A 85 -13.28 -11.99 -6.81
C LYS A 85 -13.02 -10.78 -5.93
N PHE A 86 -11.96 -10.04 -6.25
CA PHE A 86 -11.67 -8.74 -5.66
C PHE A 86 -12.35 -7.63 -6.45
N ASP A 87 -13.20 -6.86 -5.80
CA ASP A 87 -13.81 -5.64 -6.36
C ASP A 87 -13.15 -4.40 -5.75
N LEU A 88 -13.07 -3.32 -6.53
CA LEU A 88 -12.56 -2.05 -6.02
C LEU A 88 -13.43 -1.58 -4.85
N PHE A 89 -12.81 -1.47 -3.68
CA PHE A 89 -13.45 -0.99 -2.46
C PHE A 89 -13.30 0.50 -2.30
N GLN A 90 -12.07 1.02 -2.51
CA GLN A 90 -11.77 2.43 -2.37
C GLN A 90 -10.52 2.82 -3.14
N SER A 91 -10.53 4.04 -3.72
CA SER A 91 -9.35 4.76 -4.15
C SER A 91 -8.94 5.72 -3.04
N ILE A 92 -7.66 5.73 -2.66
CA ILE A 92 -7.09 6.63 -1.67
C ILE A 92 -6.05 7.54 -2.32
N PRO A 93 -6.08 8.86 -2.08
CA PRO A 93 -5.11 9.79 -2.65
C PRO A 93 -3.70 9.47 -2.18
N THR A 94 -2.76 9.31 -3.13
CA THR A 94 -1.35 9.07 -2.83
C THR A 94 -0.43 9.88 -3.75
N ARG A 95 0.86 9.95 -3.39
CA ARG A 95 1.88 10.68 -4.13
C ARG A 95 3.10 9.81 -4.34
N GLY A 96 3.14 9.11 -5.47
CA GLY A 96 4.20 8.16 -5.77
C GLY A 96 4.36 7.14 -4.65
N ALA A 97 3.26 6.48 -4.24
CA ALA A 97 3.31 5.53 -3.14
C ALA A 97 4.26 4.38 -3.46
N ARG A 98 5.18 4.09 -2.54
CA ARG A 98 6.12 2.97 -2.64
C ARG A 98 5.78 1.81 -1.75
N ALA A 99 5.21 2.07 -0.58
CA ALA A 99 4.81 1.03 0.34
C ALA A 99 3.47 1.33 0.98
N LEU A 100 2.78 0.27 1.32
CA LEU A 100 1.58 0.25 2.14
C LEU A 100 1.84 -0.70 3.31
N TYR A 101 1.38 -0.34 4.49
CA TYR A 101 1.51 -1.20 5.66
C TYR A 101 0.22 -1.20 6.48
N PRO A 102 -0.56 -2.29 6.43
CA PRO A 102 -1.72 -2.47 7.30
C PRO A 102 -1.27 -2.89 8.69
N PHE A 103 -1.82 -2.27 9.73
CA PHE A 103 -1.54 -2.60 11.12
C PHE A 103 -2.76 -2.38 12.01
N VAL A 104 -2.75 -2.99 13.19
CA VAL A 104 -3.85 -2.91 14.15
C VAL A 104 -3.33 -2.38 15.46
N ILE A 105 -4.03 -1.37 16.03
CA ILE A 105 -3.76 -0.85 17.36
C ILE A 105 -5.08 -0.83 18.14
N ARG A 106 -5.11 -1.48 19.30
CA ARG A 106 -6.29 -1.56 20.17
C ARG A 106 -7.55 -2.00 19.41
N GLY A 107 -7.41 -3.00 18.51
CA GLY A 107 -8.51 -3.52 17.70
C GLY A 107 -8.92 -2.64 16.49
N GLN A 108 -8.35 -1.45 16.34
CA GLN A 108 -8.61 -0.57 15.23
C GLN A 108 -7.59 -0.79 14.10
N THR A 109 -8.07 -0.97 12.87
CA THR A 109 -7.20 -1.17 11.69
C THR A 109 -6.77 0.18 11.10
N PHE A 110 -5.49 0.27 10.80
CA PHE A 110 -4.85 1.40 10.13
C PHE A 110 -4.12 0.91 8.86
N LEU A 111 -3.88 1.85 7.95
CA LEU A 111 -3.09 1.64 6.74
C LEU A 111 -2.09 2.79 6.59
N GLY A 112 -0.82 2.53 6.84
CA GLY A 112 0.27 3.46 6.58
C GLY A 112 0.61 3.48 5.08
N VAL A 113 0.86 4.67 4.53
CA VAL A 113 1.25 4.88 3.13
C VAL A 113 2.54 5.67 3.08
N ALA A 114 3.60 5.08 2.55
CA ALA A 114 4.85 5.76 2.28
C ALA A 114 4.79 6.45 0.91
N ASN A 115 4.63 7.78 0.92
CA ASN A 115 4.63 8.60 -0.28
C ASN A 115 6.06 9.04 -0.61
N TYR A 116 6.54 8.65 -1.80
CA TYR A 116 7.92 8.86 -2.18
C TYR A 116 8.15 10.12 -3.02
N PHE A 117 7.25 10.41 -3.97
CA PHE A 117 7.50 11.45 -4.96
C PHE A 117 6.20 12.12 -5.43
N GLY A 118 6.14 13.44 -5.34
CA GLY A 118 5.00 14.25 -5.81
C GLY A 118 5.35 15.07 -7.05
N ASP A 119 4.36 15.37 -7.88
CA ASP A 119 4.54 16.10 -9.14
C ASP A 119 5.13 17.51 -8.93
N SER A 120 4.66 18.23 -7.89
CA SER A 120 5.04 19.62 -7.64
C SER A 120 6.19 19.81 -6.65
N GLN A 121 6.37 18.91 -5.72
CA GLN A 121 7.34 19.04 -4.63
C GLN A 121 8.39 17.93 -4.63
N ARG A 122 8.46 17.17 -5.69
CA ARG A 122 9.40 16.06 -5.87
C ARG A 122 9.46 15.14 -4.64
N PHE A 123 10.52 15.26 -3.82
CA PHE A 123 10.77 14.39 -2.66
C PHE A 123 10.13 14.89 -1.37
N ASN A 124 9.75 16.16 -1.27
CA ASN A 124 8.97 16.68 -0.13
C ASN A 124 7.52 16.26 -0.28
N THR A 125 7.16 15.19 0.42
CA THR A 125 5.82 14.64 0.42
C THR A 125 5.30 14.50 1.85
N LYS A 126 4.03 14.17 1.98
CA LYS A 126 3.49 13.71 3.26
C LYS A 126 3.13 12.25 3.11
N SER A 127 3.70 11.40 3.94
CA SER A 127 3.16 10.05 4.16
C SER A 127 1.85 10.15 4.95
N VAL A 128 0.98 9.18 4.81
CA VAL A 128 -0.36 9.25 5.37
C VAL A 128 -0.67 7.97 6.14
N VAL A 129 -1.28 8.13 7.31
CA VAL A 129 -1.93 7.04 8.02
C VAL A 129 -3.43 7.18 7.81
N TYR A 130 -4.04 6.17 7.24
CA TYR A 130 -5.48 6.04 7.13
C TYR A 130 -6.01 5.14 8.24
N GLN A 131 -7.22 5.42 8.73
CA GLN A 131 -7.96 4.61 9.69
C GLN A 131 -9.17 3.98 9.01
N ALA A 132 -9.40 2.68 9.23
CA ALA A 132 -10.64 2.05 8.83
C ALA A 132 -11.80 2.58 9.70
N SER A 133 -12.80 3.19 9.06
CA SER A 133 -13.96 3.79 9.72
C SER A 133 -15.23 3.41 8.96
N GLY A 134 -16.05 2.53 9.55
CA GLY A 134 -17.24 2.01 8.88
C GLY A 134 -16.89 1.29 7.56
N SER A 135 -17.41 1.82 6.45
CA SER A 135 -17.23 1.24 5.11
C SER A 135 -16.08 1.88 4.30
N ARG A 136 -15.17 2.61 4.92
CA ARG A 136 -14.09 3.29 4.20
C ARG A 136 -12.86 3.52 5.07
N PHE A 137 -11.75 3.87 4.42
CA PHE A 137 -10.56 4.44 5.05
C PHE A 137 -10.63 5.97 5.01
N VAL A 138 -10.39 6.61 6.15
CA VAL A 138 -10.31 8.07 6.28
C VAL A 138 -8.90 8.46 6.71
N ILE A 139 -8.46 9.65 6.34
CA ILE A 139 -7.17 10.17 6.81
C ILE A 139 -7.22 10.32 8.33
N TYR A 140 -6.31 9.64 9.02
CA TYR A 140 -6.10 9.77 10.45
C TYR A 140 -5.01 10.78 10.74
N GLN A 141 -3.86 10.66 10.05
CA GLN A 141 -2.73 11.56 10.24
C GLN A 141 -1.91 11.69 8.97
N GLU A 142 -1.44 12.90 8.68
CA GLU A 142 -0.40 13.17 7.71
C GLU A 142 0.93 13.36 8.42
N ILE A 143 1.99 12.75 7.90
CA ILE A 143 3.34 12.79 8.43
C ILE A 143 4.24 13.46 7.39
N PRO A 144 4.85 14.61 7.67
CA PRO A 144 5.83 15.21 6.77
C PRO A 144 7.00 14.26 6.56
N THR A 145 7.27 13.89 5.30
CA THR A 145 8.36 12.97 4.93
C THR A 145 9.10 13.46 3.69
N GLN A 146 10.29 12.91 3.49
CA GLN A 146 11.09 13.17 2.30
C GLN A 146 11.40 11.84 1.63
N ALA A 147 10.80 11.62 0.44
CA ALA A 147 10.96 10.37 -0.30
C ALA A 147 10.80 9.13 0.59
N ALA A 148 9.69 9.02 1.30
CA ALA A 148 9.43 7.85 2.11
C ALA A 148 9.37 6.60 1.23
N SER A 149 10.21 5.61 1.54
CA SER A 149 10.35 4.39 0.74
C SER A 149 9.67 3.18 1.37
N ASP A 150 9.51 3.20 2.69
CA ASP A 150 8.81 2.16 3.43
C ASP A 150 8.22 2.71 4.73
N ILE A 151 7.23 2.00 5.26
CA ILE A 151 6.56 2.32 6.52
C ILE A 151 6.17 1.02 7.21
N THR A 152 6.42 0.92 8.51
CA THR A 152 6.07 -0.26 9.32
C THR A 152 5.75 0.14 10.74
N SER A 153 5.06 -0.72 11.48
CA SER A 153 4.83 -0.55 12.92
C SER A 153 5.41 -1.71 13.71
N PHE A 154 5.77 -1.46 14.95
CA PHE A 154 6.19 -2.46 15.90
C PHE A 154 5.84 -2.04 17.34
N GLU A 155 5.81 -3.00 18.25
CA GLU A 155 5.60 -2.77 19.66
C GLU A 155 6.93 -2.90 20.43
N TYR A 156 7.17 -1.96 21.34
CA TYR A 156 8.31 -2.01 22.24
C TYR A 156 7.92 -1.47 23.61
N LYS A 157 8.12 -2.29 24.67
CA LYS A 157 7.79 -1.97 26.08
C LYS A 157 6.34 -1.47 26.27
N GLY A 158 5.39 -2.08 25.55
CA GLY A 158 3.96 -1.74 25.64
C GLY A 158 3.53 -0.51 24.83
N ASP A 159 4.46 0.16 24.17
CA ASP A 159 4.18 1.27 23.27
C ASP A 159 4.25 0.83 21.81
N THR A 160 3.37 1.36 20.98
CA THR A 160 3.41 1.17 19.52
C THR A 160 4.22 2.29 18.86
N TYR A 161 5.08 1.91 17.94
CA TYR A 161 5.90 2.82 17.15
C TYR A 161 5.64 2.64 15.66
N LEU A 162 5.72 3.74 14.91
CA LEU A 162 5.69 3.76 13.46
C LEU A 162 7.06 4.18 12.95
N ALA A 163 7.72 3.32 12.20
CA ALA A 163 8.99 3.61 11.55
C ALA A 163 8.75 3.95 10.08
N VAL A 164 9.33 5.05 9.61
CA VAL A 164 9.26 5.48 8.22
C VAL A 164 10.68 5.62 7.69
N SER A 165 11.01 4.83 6.67
CA SER A 165 12.30 4.94 5.99
C SER A 165 12.24 6.04 4.94
N THR A 166 13.30 6.86 4.87
CA THR A 166 13.45 7.93 3.89
C THR A 166 14.66 7.66 3.00
N TYR A 167 14.57 8.07 1.74
CA TYR A 167 15.61 7.76 0.75
C TYR A 167 16.42 8.99 0.35
N SER A 168 15.79 10.15 0.15
CA SER A 168 16.44 11.35 -0.35
C SER A 168 15.62 12.60 -0.05
N ASN A 169 16.29 13.72 0.14
CA ASN A 169 15.66 15.04 0.19
C ASN A 169 15.72 15.78 -1.16
N GLY A 170 16.18 15.10 -2.22
CA GLY A 170 16.37 15.67 -3.55
C GLY A 170 17.75 16.24 -3.80
N GLN A 171 18.56 16.40 -2.76
CA GLN A 171 19.95 16.88 -2.85
C GLN A 171 20.94 15.83 -2.35
N LYS A 172 20.55 15.08 -1.30
CA LYS A 172 21.40 14.09 -0.64
C LYS A 172 20.61 12.78 -0.45
N TYR A 173 21.34 11.67 -0.44
CA TYR A 173 20.80 10.34 -0.16
C TYR A 173 21.01 9.90 1.31
N ASN A 174 21.75 10.67 2.10
CA ASN A 174 21.96 10.44 3.52
C ASN A 174 20.91 11.18 4.36
N THR A 175 19.66 10.78 4.26
CA THR A 175 18.55 11.33 5.02
C THR A 175 18.26 10.44 6.23
N ASN A 176 17.79 11.04 7.33
CA ASN A 176 17.42 10.31 8.51
C ASN A 176 16.02 9.70 8.32
N SER A 177 15.90 8.40 8.56
CA SER A 177 14.62 7.77 8.78
C SER A 177 13.99 8.23 10.10
N ALA A 178 12.69 8.14 10.23
CA ALA A 178 11.96 8.66 11.38
C ALA A 178 11.25 7.56 12.15
N LEU A 179 11.20 7.74 13.47
CA LEU A 179 10.48 6.90 14.39
C LEU A 179 9.46 7.76 15.16
N TYR A 180 8.20 7.37 15.09
CA TYR A 180 7.10 8.05 15.76
C TYR A 180 6.50 7.13 16.80
N LYS A 181 6.31 7.63 18.03
CA LYS A 181 5.56 6.93 19.05
C LYS A 181 4.07 7.18 18.82
N TRP A 182 3.28 6.12 18.82
CA TRP A 182 1.82 6.25 18.77
C TRP A 182 1.30 6.68 20.15
N MET A 183 0.49 7.72 20.17
CA MET A 183 -0.11 8.26 21.40
C MET A 183 -1.58 7.87 21.53
#